data_ab13ff51938e99bd66a1539b2c8e395e
#
_entry.id   ab13ff51938e99bd66a1539b2c8e395e
#
_cell.length_a   1.000
_cell.length_b   1.000
_cell.length_c   1.000
_cell.angle_alpha   90.00
_cell.angle_beta   90.00
_cell.angle_gamma   90.00
#
_symmetry.space_group_name_H-M   'P 1'
#
loop_
_entity.id
_entity.type
_entity.pdbx_description
1 polymer ?
#
loop_
_entity_poly.entity_id
_entity_poly.type
_entity_poly.pdbx_seq_one_letter_code
_entity_poly.pdbx_strand_id
1 'polypeptide(L)'
;SGRRTWAATSAAGIKAGLGLEATAHSPCVTATPEKRRATLDRMRDAGISNVRALRGDPPQGETEWTATDGGLRYSRELIELIRDEYPEFAIGAACFPEVHIHATDAESDLRYTKEKVDAGAGFLITQLFYDNRCYYEFVGRAREIGIDVPIIPGIMPITNAGQIRKITSMCGSDIPERLQAELELRADDPAAATDFGVAYATLP
;
A
#
# COMPACT_ATOMS: atom_id res chain seq x y z
N SER A 1 5.99 18.25 9.12
CA SER A 1 7.27 17.51 9.13
C SER A 1 7.29 16.33 10.13
N GLY A 2 6.41 16.28 11.14
CA GLY A 2 6.43 15.24 12.18
C GLY A 2 6.02 13.82 11.77
N ARG A 3 5.02 13.64 10.89
CA ARG A 3 4.43 12.31 10.60
C ARG A 3 5.33 11.32 9.84
N ARG A 4 6.36 11.79 9.13
CA ARG A 4 7.25 10.93 8.31
C ARG A 4 8.38 10.29 9.08
N THR A 5 8.76 10.88 10.19
CA THR A 5 9.73 10.31 11.11
C THR A 5 9.13 9.12 11.87
N TRP A 6 7.80 9.09 12.02
CA TRP A 6 7.07 8.07 12.77
C TRP A 6 7.12 6.67 12.14
N ALA A 7 7.03 6.55 10.81
CA ALA A 7 7.00 5.22 10.18
C ALA A 7 8.31 4.45 10.41
N ALA A 8 9.46 5.10 10.21
CA ALA A 8 10.76 4.50 10.48
C ALA A 8 10.96 4.23 11.98
N THR A 9 10.58 5.19 12.84
CA THR A 9 10.72 5.08 14.30
C THR A 9 9.80 3.99 14.84
N SER A 10 8.55 3.87 14.35
CA SER A 10 7.63 2.84 14.78
C SER A 10 8.09 1.45 14.35
N ALA A 11 8.54 1.29 13.09
CA ALA A 11 9.07 0.03 12.60
C ALA A 11 10.32 -0.40 13.38
N ALA A 12 11.23 0.53 13.66
CA ALA A 12 12.40 0.28 14.49
C ALA A 12 12.02 -0.12 15.92
N GLY A 13 11.04 0.56 16.53
CA GLY A 13 10.53 0.24 17.86
C GLY A 13 9.88 -1.16 17.94
N ILE A 14 9.11 -1.55 16.92
CA ILE A 14 8.51 -2.88 16.81
C ILE A 14 9.61 -3.95 16.73
N LYS A 15 10.59 -3.74 15.85
CA LYS A 15 11.70 -4.69 15.70
C LYS A 15 12.52 -4.82 16.98
N ALA A 16 12.94 -3.69 17.58
CA ALA A 16 13.76 -3.68 18.78
C ALA A 16 13.01 -4.19 20.03
N GLY A 17 11.73 -3.83 20.19
CA GLY A 17 10.95 -4.15 21.38
C GLY A 17 10.26 -5.50 21.36
N LEU A 18 9.87 -5.99 20.18
CA LEU A 18 9.07 -7.21 20.01
C LEU A 18 9.78 -8.30 19.21
N GLY A 19 10.94 -8.03 18.61
CA GLY A 19 11.66 -8.98 17.76
C GLY A 19 10.92 -9.32 16.46
N LEU A 20 9.91 -8.53 16.07
CA LEU A 20 9.12 -8.76 14.85
C LEU A 20 9.74 -8.02 13.67
N GLU A 21 9.73 -8.67 12.51
CA GLU A 21 10.08 -7.98 11.26
C GLU A 21 9.03 -6.94 10.90
N ALA A 22 9.49 -5.75 10.55
CA ALA A 22 8.64 -4.63 10.19
C ALA A 22 8.98 -4.09 8.80
N THR A 23 7.97 -3.67 8.07
CA THR A 23 8.13 -3.00 6.78
C THR A 23 7.88 -1.50 6.94
N ALA A 24 8.89 -0.68 6.65
CA ALA A 24 8.77 0.77 6.72
C ALA A 24 8.21 1.34 5.42
N HIS A 25 7.23 2.24 5.52
CA HIS A 25 6.71 2.96 4.36
C HIS A 25 7.63 4.12 3.97
N SER A 26 8.00 4.18 2.69
CA SER A 26 8.80 5.25 2.11
C SER A 26 8.05 5.89 0.92
N PRO A 27 7.30 6.98 1.14
CA PRO A 27 6.59 7.67 0.05
C PRO A 27 7.52 8.60 -0.73
N CYS A 28 7.32 8.73 -2.06
CA CYS A 28 8.07 9.65 -2.93
C CYS A 28 7.80 11.12 -2.62
N VAL A 29 6.55 11.45 -2.26
CA VAL A 29 6.09 12.84 -2.09
C VAL A 29 6.94 13.66 -1.12
N THR A 30 7.14 14.93 -1.48
CA THR A 30 7.69 16.01 -0.66
C THR A 30 9.10 15.75 -0.10
N ALA A 31 9.92 14.93 -0.73
CA ALA A 31 11.31 14.75 -0.33
C ALA A 31 12.25 14.80 -1.53
N THR A 32 13.32 15.57 -1.39
CA THR A 32 14.43 15.53 -2.34
C THR A 32 15.18 14.20 -2.24
N PRO A 33 15.95 13.79 -3.26
CA PRO A 33 16.76 12.57 -3.21
C PRO A 33 17.67 12.49 -1.96
N GLU A 34 18.28 13.61 -1.54
CA GLU A 34 19.16 13.66 -0.37
C GLU A 34 18.40 13.37 0.93
N LYS A 35 17.20 13.96 1.09
CA LYS A 35 16.33 13.68 2.25
C LYS A 35 15.86 12.23 2.25
N ARG A 36 15.70 11.65 1.06
CA ARG A 36 15.32 10.26 0.90
C ARG A 36 16.44 9.34 1.36
N ARG A 37 17.67 9.56 0.87
CA ARG A 37 18.85 8.82 1.31
C ARG A 37 19.04 8.90 2.82
N ALA A 38 18.98 10.09 3.40
CA ALA A 38 19.05 10.26 4.85
C ALA A 38 17.94 9.52 5.63
N THR A 39 16.79 9.27 5.01
CA THR A 39 15.71 8.46 5.62
C THR A 39 16.03 6.98 5.51
N LEU A 40 16.49 6.52 4.36
CA LEU A 40 16.91 5.13 4.12
C LEU A 40 18.10 4.75 5.00
N ASP A 41 19.12 5.64 5.14
CA ASP A 41 20.24 5.45 6.05
C ASP A 41 19.76 5.21 7.49
N ARG A 42 18.85 6.04 7.98
CA ARG A 42 18.28 5.86 9.33
C ARG A 42 17.49 4.54 9.47
N MET A 43 16.78 4.10 8.42
CA MET A 43 16.10 2.81 8.42
C MET A 43 17.09 1.66 8.49
N ARG A 44 18.15 1.69 7.70
CA ARG A 44 19.26 0.74 7.73
C ARG A 44 19.93 0.70 9.10
N ASP A 45 20.31 1.85 9.64
CA ASP A 45 21.00 1.96 10.94
C ASP A 45 20.11 1.49 12.10
N ALA A 46 18.78 1.57 11.95
CA ALA A 46 17.80 0.99 12.87
C ALA A 46 17.54 -0.51 12.65
N GLY A 47 18.27 -1.16 11.74
CA GLY A 47 18.16 -2.58 11.45
C GLY A 47 16.90 -2.98 10.67
N ILE A 48 16.20 -2.03 10.05
CA ILE A 48 15.05 -2.33 9.18
C ILE A 48 15.59 -2.92 7.88
N SER A 49 15.00 -4.03 7.46
CA SER A 49 15.38 -4.75 6.24
C SER A 49 14.30 -4.74 5.15
N ASN A 50 13.09 -4.26 5.47
CA ASN A 50 11.97 -4.24 4.52
C ASN A 50 11.44 -2.82 4.33
N VAL A 51 11.36 -2.36 3.09
CA VAL A 51 10.87 -1.03 2.73
C VAL A 51 9.76 -1.13 1.68
N ARG A 52 8.60 -0.52 1.94
CA ARG A 52 7.54 -0.36 0.95
C ARG A 52 7.68 0.97 0.24
N ALA A 53 8.06 0.94 -1.03
CA ALA A 53 8.15 2.10 -1.90
C ALA A 53 6.76 2.51 -2.38
N LEU A 54 6.36 3.75 -2.09
CA LEU A 54 5.05 4.30 -2.43
C LEU A 54 5.20 5.62 -3.16
N ARG A 55 4.25 5.95 -4.03
CA ARG A 55 4.15 7.32 -4.56
C ARG A 55 3.85 8.30 -3.43
N GLY A 56 2.90 7.95 -2.57
CA GLY A 56 2.31 8.80 -1.56
C GLY A 56 1.13 9.61 -2.10
N ASP A 57 0.31 10.13 -1.20
CA ASP A 57 -0.85 10.94 -1.54
C ASP A 57 -0.46 12.43 -1.64
N PRO A 58 -1.20 13.25 -2.39
CA PRO A 58 -1.06 14.71 -2.39
C PRO A 58 -1.13 15.26 -0.96
N PRO A 59 -0.49 16.39 -0.69
CA PRO A 59 -0.69 17.11 0.57
C PRO A 59 -2.17 17.41 0.82
N GLN A 60 -2.57 17.48 2.07
CA GLN A 60 -3.96 17.72 2.44
C GLN A 60 -4.45 19.06 1.86
N GLY A 61 -5.48 19.03 1.04
CA GLY A 61 -6.06 20.19 0.35
C GLY A 61 -5.58 20.38 -1.08
N GLU A 62 -4.66 19.57 -1.57
CA GLU A 62 -4.23 19.56 -2.97
C GLU A 62 -4.86 18.38 -3.72
N THR A 63 -5.38 18.64 -4.92
CA THR A 63 -5.99 17.61 -5.77
C THR A 63 -5.00 17.04 -6.79
N GLU A 64 -3.94 17.78 -7.09
CA GLU A 64 -2.88 17.35 -7.99
C GLU A 64 -1.57 17.16 -7.26
N TRP A 65 -0.89 16.09 -7.61
CA TRP A 65 0.43 15.80 -7.08
C TRP A 65 1.50 16.37 -8.00
N THR A 66 2.33 17.27 -7.44
CA THR A 66 3.52 17.77 -8.13
C THR A 66 4.75 17.29 -7.39
N ALA A 67 5.69 16.67 -8.11
CA ALA A 67 6.97 16.30 -7.52
C ALA A 67 7.68 17.55 -7.00
N THR A 68 8.33 17.45 -5.85
CA THR A 68 9.29 18.47 -5.41
C THR A 68 10.35 18.61 -6.48
N ASP A 69 10.84 19.84 -6.72
CA ASP A 69 11.89 20.09 -7.70
C ASP A 69 13.08 19.14 -7.48
N GLY A 70 13.49 18.41 -8.51
CA GLY A 70 14.45 17.31 -8.43
C GLY A 70 13.99 16.07 -7.66
N GLY A 71 12.75 15.99 -7.23
CA GLY A 71 12.18 14.83 -6.51
C GLY A 71 11.66 13.72 -7.42
N LEU A 72 11.45 12.53 -6.82
CA LEU A 72 10.92 11.37 -7.53
C LEU A 72 9.41 11.53 -7.77
N ARG A 73 8.95 11.20 -8.98
CA ARG A 73 7.53 11.29 -9.38
C ARG A 73 6.76 10.01 -9.12
N TYR A 74 7.41 8.87 -9.34
CA TYR A 74 6.77 7.55 -9.32
C TYR A 74 7.49 6.62 -8.35
N SER A 75 6.75 5.69 -7.78
CA SER A 75 7.32 4.66 -6.89
C SER A 75 8.37 3.79 -7.59
N ARG A 76 8.29 3.61 -8.90
CA ARG A 76 9.30 2.91 -9.70
C ARG A 76 10.69 3.55 -9.56
N GLU A 77 10.77 4.86 -9.67
CA GLU A 77 12.04 5.61 -9.53
C GLU A 77 12.64 5.45 -8.12
N LEU A 78 11.77 5.38 -7.10
CA LEU A 78 12.21 5.09 -5.73
C LEU A 78 12.69 3.64 -5.58
N ILE A 79 12.05 2.68 -6.24
CA ILE A 79 12.47 1.28 -6.24
C ILE A 79 13.86 1.16 -6.89
N GLU A 80 14.08 1.78 -8.04
CA GLU A 80 15.38 1.83 -8.71
C GLU A 80 16.47 2.41 -7.80
N LEU A 81 16.21 3.55 -7.16
CA LEU A 81 17.13 4.17 -6.22
C LEU A 81 17.47 3.25 -5.05
N ILE A 82 16.47 2.60 -4.45
CA ILE A 82 16.70 1.70 -3.31
C ILE A 82 17.49 0.47 -3.77
N ARG A 83 17.13 -0.14 -4.89
CA ARG A 83 17.84 -1.31 -5.44
C ARG A 83 19.33 -1.00 -5.69
N ASP A 84 19.62 0.17 -6.24
CA ASP A 84 20.98 0.52 -6.68
C ASP A 84 21.87 0.98 -5.51
N GLU A 85 21.30 1.70 -4.54
CA GLU A 85 22.08 2.30 -3.44
C GLU A 85 21.95 1.54 -2.10
N TYR A 86 20.92 0.70 -1.94
CA TYR A 86 20.59 -0.03 -0.69
C TYR A 86 20.19 -1.48 -0.98
N PRO A 87 21.09 -2.29 -1.57
CA PRO A 87 20.79 -3.66 -2.00
C PRO A 87 20.40 -4.62 -0.85
N GLU A 88 20.63 -4.23 0.40
CA GLU A 88 20.24 -4.96 1.59
C GLU A 88 18.73 -4.91 1.88
N PHE A 89 17.99 -3.95 1.32
CA PHE A 89 16.54 -3.86 1.55
C PHE A 89 15.74 -4.79 0.65
N ALA A 90 14.82 -5.53 1.26
CA ALA A 90 13.72 -6.13 0.53
C ALA A 90 12.68 -5.04 0.20
N ILE A 91 12.39 -4.87 -1.10
CA ILE A 91 11.57 -3.76 -1.59
C ILE A 91 10.16 -4.27 -1.90
N GLY A 92 9.16 -3.71 -1.22
CA GLY A 92 7.76 -3.93 -1.51
C GLY A 92 7.15 -2.79 -2.33
N ALA A 93 6.17 -3.10 -3.16
CA ALA A 93 5.40 -2.11 -3.91
C ALA A 93 3.88 -2.33 -3.76
N ALA A 94 3.09 -1.30 -4.09
CA ALA A 94 1.64 -1.40 -4.12
C ALA A 94 1.15 -1.94 -5.46
N CYS A 95 0.05 -2.72 -5.42
CA CYS A 95 -0.72 -3.14 -6.58
C CYS A 95 -2.24 -3.03 -6.28
N PHE A 96 -3.07 -3.05 -7.31
CA PHE A 96 -4.48 -2.67 -7.21
C PHE A 96 -5.37 -3.72 -7.91
N PRO A 97 -5.98 -4.65 -7.16
CA PRO A 97 -6.88 -5.66 -7.75
C PRO A 97 -8.04 -5.07 -8.53
N GLU A 98 -8.59 -3.95 -8.07
CA GLU A 98 -9.73 -3.24 -8.65
C GLU A 98 -9.32 -1.99 -9.46
N VAL A 99 -8.06 -1.94 -9.91
CA VAL A 99 -7.48 -0.84 -10.69
C VAL A 99 -7.22 0.42 -9.86
N HIS A 100 -6.08 1.03 -10.04
CA HIS A 100 -5.74 2.30 -9.35
C HIS A 100 -6.64 3.43 -9.84
N ILE A 101 -7.18 4.24 -8.93
CA ILE A 101 -8.14 5.33 -9.21
C ILE A 101 -7.67 6.35 -10.28
N HIS A 102 -6.37 6.46 -10.51
CA HIS A 102 -5.78 7.33 -11.54
C HIS A 102 -5.23 6.55 -12.75
N ALA A 103 -5.44 5.23 -12.83
CA ALA A 103 -5.07 4.48 -14.02
C ALA A 103 -6.11 4.67 -15.12
N THR A 104 -5.67 4.62 -16.37
CA THR A 104 -6.58 4.76 -17.52
C THR A 104 -7.47 3.53 -17.65
N ASP A 105 -6.91 2.35 -17.37
CA ASP A 105 -7.56 1.05 -17.47
C ASP A 105 -6.77 -0.02 -16.71
N ALA A 106 -7.35 -1.21 -16.62
CA ALA A 106 -6.76 -2.34 -15.88
C ALA A 106 -5.46 -2.86 -16.50
N GLU A 107 -5.30 -2.75 -17.82
CA GLU A 107 -4.11 -3.21 -18.52
C GLU A 107 -2.93 -2.27 -18.24
N SER A 108 -3.15 -0.97 -18.30
CA SER A 108 -2.13 0.03 -17.99
C SER A 108 -1.69 -0.04 -16.52
N ASP A 109 -2.61 -0.24 -15.57
CA ASP A 109 -2.28 -0.39 -14.16
C ASP A 109 -1.45 -1.66 -13.90
N LEU A 110 -1.83 -2.76 -14.54
CA LEU A 110 -1.10 -4.01 -14.46
C LEU A 110 0.32 -3.89 -15.07
N ARG A 111 0.46 -3.19 -16.19
CA ARG A 111 1.76 -2.88 -16.80
C ARG A 111 2.64 -2.04 -15.86
N TYR A 112 2.09 -0.99 -15.23
CA TYR A 112 2.84 -0.22 -14.24
C TYR A 112 3.23 -1.05 -13.02
N THR A 113 2.42 -2.03 -12.66
CA THR A 113 2.78 -2.98 -11.59
C THR A 113 3.95 -3.86 -12.02
N LYS A 114 3.96 -4.35 -13.28
CA LYS A 114 5.10 -5.08 -13.85
C LYS A 114 6.38 -4.24 -13.87
N GLU A 115 6.29 -2.97 -14.30
CA GLU A 115 7.43 -2.05 -14.29
C GLU A 115 8.05 -1.89 -12.89
N LYS A 116 7.24 -1.87 -11.82
CA LYS A 116 7.75 -1.84 -10.44
C LYS A 116 8.50 -3.10 -10.05
N VAL A 117 8.02 -4.26 -10.50
CA VAL A 117 8.70 -5.55 -10.27
C VAL A 117 10.00 -5.60 -11.06
N ASP A 118 10.00 -5.21 -12.33
CA ASP A 118 11.20 -5.17 -13.18
C ASP A 118 12.24 -4.16 -12.65
N ALA A 119 11.80 -3.09 -12.01
CA ALA A 119 12.66 -2.13 -11.34
C ALA A 119 13.34 -2.70 -10.08
N GLY A 120 12.82 -3.79 -9.49
CA GLY A 120 13.42 -4.45 -8.33
C GLY A 120 12.49 -4.68 -7.14
N ALA A 121 11.16 -4.47 -7.28
CA ALA A 121 10.24 -4.85 -6.21
C ALA A 121 10.21 -6.38 -6.06
N GLY A 122 10.58 -6.88 -4.88
CA GLY A 122 10.64 -8.29 -4.56
C GLY A 122 9.33 -8.86 -3.99
N PHE A 123 8.36 -8.01 -3.65
CA PHE A 123 7.00 -8.40 -3.27
C PHE A 123 6.01 -7.27 -3.52
N LEU A 124 4.73 -7.62 -3.63
CA LEU A 124 3.63 -6.68 -3.80
C LEU A 124 2.66 -6.78 -2.61
N ILE A 125 2.06 -5.65 -2.23
CA ILE A 125 0.96 -5.61 -1.28
C ILE A 125 -0.21 -4.94 -1.98
N THR A 126 -1.38 -5.60 -1.99
CA THR A 126 -2.55 -5.06 -2.69
C THR A 126 -3.15 -3.87 -1.93
N GLN A 127 -3.90 -3.04 -2.65
CA GLN A 127 -4.93 -2.20 -2.05
C GLN A 127 -5.99 -3.13 -1.41
N LEU A 128 -6.70 -2.63 -0.41
CA LEU A 128 -7.82 -3.36 0.18
C LEU A 128 -8.89 -3.69 -0.87
N PHE A 129 -9.57 -4.79 -0.69
CA PHE A 129 -10.72 -5.25 -1.48
C PHE A 129 -11.68 -6.02 -0.57
N TYR A 130 -12.93 -6.10 -0.97
CA TYR A 130 -13.99 -6.82 -0.22
C TYR A 130 -14.59 -7.99 -0.99
N ASP A 131 -14.17 -8.19 -2.23
CA ASP A 131 -14.49 -9.37 -3.03
C ASP A 131 -13.19 -10.12 -3.36
N ASN A 132 -13.04 -11.33 -2.81
CA ASN A 132 -11.86 -12.16 -3.02
C ASN A 132 -11.65 -12.51 -4.50
N ARG A 133 -12.70 -12.50 -5.34
CA ARG A 133 -12.58 -12.75 -6.78
C ARG A 133 -11.66 -11.72 -7.44
N CYS A 134 -11.75 -10.44 -7.05
CA CYS A 134 -10.88 -9.38 -7.57
C CYS A 134 -9.40 -9.70 -7.35
N TYR A 135 -9.07 -10.24 -6.17
CA TYR A 135 -7.70 -10.65 -5.86
C TYR A 135 -7.25 -11.84 -6.72
N TYR A 136 -8.05 -12.89 -6.82
CA TYR A 136 -7.67 -14.08 -7.60
C TYR A 136 -7.54 -13.79 -9.10
N GLU A 137 -8.44 -13.00 -9.66
CA GLU A 137 -8.39 -12.55 -11.05
C GLU A 137 -7.16 -11.66 -11.31
N PHE A 138 -6.86 -10.75 -10.39
CA PHE A 138 -5.66 -9.93 -10.47
C PHE A 138 -4.38 -10.79 -10.45
N VAL A 139 -4.29 -11.74 -9.52
CA VAL A 139 -3.13 -12.65 -9.43
C VAL A 139 -2.99 -13.46 -10.72
N GLY A 140 -4.07 -13.98 -11.29
CA GLY A 140 -4.06 -14.69 -12.57
C GLY A 140 -3.43 -13.85 -13.68
N ARG A 141 -3.97 -12.66 -13.91
CA ARG A 141 -3.46 -11.71 -14.92
C ARG A 141 -2.02 -11.28 -14.64
N ALA A 142 -1.64 -11.10 -13.38
CA ALA A 142 -0.28 -10.76 -13.00
C ALA A 142 0.72 -11.88 -13.40
N ARG A 143 0.36 -13.14 -13.18
CA ARG A 143 1.17 -14.29 -13.56
C ARG A 143 1.31 -14.42 -15.08
N GLU A 144 0.26 -14.16 -15.85
CA GLU A 144 0.27 -14.19 -17.32
C GLU A 144 1.29 -13.21 -17.91
N ILE A 145 1.55 -12.06 -17.28
CA ILE A 145 2.55 -11.10 -17.74
C ILE A 145 3.92 -11.26 -17.06
N GLY A 146 4.14 -12.35 -16.33
CA GLY A 146 5.43 -12.68 -15.71
C GLY A 146 5.72 -11.89 -14.42
N ILE A 147 4.71 -11.59 -13.62
CA ILE A 147 4.88 -11.13 -12.24
C ILE A 147 4.90 -12.36 -11.33
N ASP A 148 6.08 -12.86 -10.96
CA ASP A 148 6.24 -14.08 -10.15
C ASP A 148 6.50 -13.82 -8.68
N VAL A 149 6.72 -12.57 -8.27
CA VAL A 149 6.95 -12.18 -6.88
C VAL A 149 5.70 -12.45 -6.02
N PRO A 150 5.86 -12.63 -4.69
CA PRO A 150 4.73 -12.74 -3.78
C PRO A 150 3.78 -11.53 -3.88
N ILE A 151 2.47 -11.81 -3.92
CA ILE A 151 1.40 -10.81 -3.88
C ILE A 151 0.63 -11.02 -2.59
N ILE A 152 0.81 -10.10 -1.64
CA ILE A 152 0.24 -10.14 -0.30
C ILE A 152 -1.09 -9.39 -0.29
N PRO A 153 -2.22 -10.00 0.10
CA PRO A 153 -3.48 -9.28 0.19
C PRO A 153 -3.46 -8.22 1.29
N GLY A 154 -3.83 -6.99 0.93
CA GLY A 154 -4.05 -5.91 1.87
C GLY A 154 -5.45 -6.02 2.46
N ILE A 155 -5.55 -6.28 3.76
CA ILE A 155 -6.82 -6.48 4.45
C ILE A 155 -7.08 -5.33 5.41
N MET A 156 -8.31 -4.82 5.41
CA MET A 156 -8.76 -3.86 6.41
C MET A 156 -10.06 -4.36 7.05
N PRO A 157 -10.03 -4.76 8.33
CA PRO A 157 -11.24 -5.18 9.05
C PRO A 157 -12.27 -4.05 9.12
N ILE A 158 -13.54 -4.43 8.97
CA ILE A 158 -14.66 -3.50 9.08
C ILE A 158 -14.98 -3.30 10.56
N THR A 159 -14.77 -2.09 11.08
CA THR A 159 -15.12 -1.72 12.44
C THR A 159 -16.15 -0.59 12.49
N ASN A 160 -16.37 0.09 11.38
CA ASN A 160 -17.32 1.19 11.26
C ASN A 160 -17.73 1.38 9.79
N ALA A 161 -19.03 1.31 9.52
CA ALA A 161 -19.58 1.44 8.16
C ALA A 161 -19.23 2.77 7.48
N GLY A 162 -19.29 3.89 8.20
CA GLY A 162 -18.97 5.21 7.67
C GLY A 162 -17.49 5.34 7.32
N GLN A 163 -16.59 4.79 8.13
CA GLN A 163 -15.16 4.79 7.88
C GLN A 163 -14.82 3.96 6.62
N ILE A 164 -15.43 2.80 6.45
CA ILE A 164 -15.21 1.94 5.29
C ILE A 164 -15.61 2.66 4.01
N ARG A 165 -16.83 3.22 3.94
CA ARG A 165 -17.29 3.99 2.77
C ARG A 165 -16.32 5.14 2.41
N LYS A 166 -15.85 5.86 3.42
CA LYS A 166 -14.87 6.94 3.20
C LYS A 166 -13.56 6.41 2.64
N ILE A 167 -13.02 5.34 3.18
CA ILE A 167 -11.73 4.80 2.74
C ILE A 167 -11.84 4.20 1.35
N THR A 168 -12.88 3.39 1.07
CA THR A 168 -13.09 2.79 -0.25
C THR A 168 -13.27 3.84 -1.34
N SER A 169 -14.02 4.92 -1.06
CA SER A 169 -14.16 6.03 -2.02
C SER A 169 -12.84 6.77 -2.31
N MET A 170 -11.92 6.80 -1.35
CA MET A 170 -10.60 7.43 -1.54
C MET A 170 -9.62 6.57 -2.33
N CYS A 171 -9.71 5.25 -2.22
CA CYS A 171 -8.78 4.33 -2.88
C CYS A 171 -9.36 3.62 -4.12
N GLY A 172 -10.63 3.87 -4.44
CA GLY A 172 -11.29 3.30 -5.61
C GLY A 172 -11.66 1.81 -5.45
N SER A 173 -11.73 1.32 -4.20
CA SER A 173 -12.18 -0.04 -3.94
C SER A 173 -13.70 -0.11 -3.86
N ASP A 174 -14.27 -1.20 -4.34
CA ASP A 174 -15.72 -1.42 -4.33
C ASP A 174 -16.19 -2.09 -3.04
N ILE A 175 -17.43 -1.80 -2.64
CA ILE A 175 -18.13 -2.50 -1.55
C ILE A 175 -19.25 -3.32 -2.20
N PRO A 176 -19.18 -4.68 -2.20
CA PRO A 176 -20.23 -5.50 -2.76
C PRO A 176 -21.60 -5.14 -2.18
N GLU A 177 -22.63 -5.10 -3.02
CA GLU A 177 -24.01 -4.71 -2.63
C GLU A 177 -24.51 -5.44 -1.37
N ARG A 178 -24.24 -6.75 -1.30
CA ARG A 178 -24.62 -7.55 -0.13
C ARG A 178 -23.90 -7.08 1.14
N LEU A 179 -22.63 -6.75 1.04
CA LEU A 179 -21.85 -6.23 2.16
C LEU A 179 -22.38 -4.85 2.58
N GLN A 180 -22.68 -3.99 1.60
CA GLN A 180 -23.24 -2.66 1.87
C GLN A 180 -24.58 -2.75 2.62
N ALA A 181 -25.50 -3.62 2.18
CA ALA A 181 -26.78 -3.84 2.84
C ALA A 181 -26.62 -4.31 4.29
N GLU A 182 -25.71 -5.27 4.54
CA GLU A 182 -25.43 -5.77 5.88
C GLU A 182 -24.82 -4.68 6.81
N LEU A 183 -24.01 -3.77 6.26
CA LEU A 183 -23.46 -2.65 7.00
C LEU A 183 -24.51 -1.58 7.32
N GLU A 184 -25.49 -1.37 6.43
CA GLU A 184 -26.60 -0.46 6.65
C GLU A 184 -27.51 -0.93 7.77
N LEU A 185 -27.81 -2.23 7.86
CA LEU A 185 -28.58 -2.83 8.95
C LEU A 185 -27.95 -2.64 10.34
N ARG A 186 -26.62 -2.37 10.39
CA ARG A 186 -25.84 -2.22 11.63
C ARG A 186 -25.28 -0.82 11.80
N ALA A 187 -25.78 0.16 11.04
CA ALA A 187 -25.22 1.52 11.04
C ALA A 187 -25.25 2.20 12.42
N ASP A 188 -26.29 1.92 13.21
CA ASP A 188 -26.52 2.50 14.54
C ASP A 188 -25.96 1.65 15.69
N ASP A 189 -25.34 0.48 15.38
CA ASP A 189 -24.73 -0.41 16.38
C ASP A 189 -23.26 -0.70 16.01
N PRO A 190 -22.30 0.06 16.55
CA PRO A 190 -20.87 -0.14 16.27
C PRO A 190 -20.34 -1.49 16.72
N ALA A 191 -20.89 -2.10 17.76
CA ALA A 191 -20.47 -3.41 18.23
C ALA A 191 -20.90 -4.50 17.23
N ALA A 192 -22.18 -4.49 16.83
CA ALA A 192 -22.68 -5.40 15.81
C ALA A 192 -21.98 -5.22 14.45
N ALA A 193 -21.61 -3.99 14.06
CA ALA A 193 -20.84 -3.73 12.86
C ALA A 193 -19.42 -4.33 12.94
N THR A 194 -18.78 -4.24 14.10
CA THR A 194 -17.45 -4.83 14.33
C THR A 194 -17.49 -6.36 14.31
N ASP A 195 -18.44 -6.96 15.02
CA ASP A 195 -18.60 -8.42 15.08
C ASP A 195 -18.88 -8.99 13.69
N PHE A 196 -19.75 -8.35 12.92
CA PHE A 196 -19.99 -8.69 11.53
C PHE A 196 -18.74 -8.55 10.67
N GLY A 197 -18.00 -7.44 10.83
CA GLY A 197 -16.78 -7.18 10.08
C GLY A 197 -15.70 -8.22 10.34
N VAL A 198 -15.54 -8.67 11.57
CA VAL A 198 -14.62 -9.78 11.93
C VAL A 198 -15.08 -11.08 11.27
N ALA A 199 -16.38 -11.41 11.36
CA ALA A 199 -16.93 -12.60 10.72
C ALA A 199 -16.72 -12.56 9.20
N TYR A 200 -17.01 -11.43 8.56
CA TYR A 200 -16.82 -11.25 7.12
C TYR A 200 -15.35 -11.44 6.68
N ALA A 201 -14.41 -10.87 7.43
CA ALA A 201 -12.98 -10.98 7.13
C ALA A 201 -12.41 -12.39 7.32
N THR A 202 -13.13 -13.30 8.00
CA THR A 202 -12.73 -14.69 8.23
C THR A 202 -13.41 -15.68 7.29
N LEU A 203 -14.34 -15.22 6.44
CA LEU A 203 -14.95 -16.06 5.41
C LEU A 203 -13.92 -16.35 4.30
N PRO A 204 -13.86 -17.63 3.80
CA PRO A 204 -12.96 -18.01 2.73
C PRO A 204 -13.28 -17.36 1.39
#